data_78eb57d896c6b7b7e3962157e587af25
#
_entry.id   78eb57d896c6b7b7e3962157e587af25
#
_cell.length_a   1.000
_cell.length_b   1.000
_cell.length_c   1.000
_cell.angle_alpha   90.00
_cell.angle_beta   90.00
_cell.angle_gamma   90.00
#
_symmetry.space_group_name_H-M   'P 1'
#
loop_
_entity.id
_entity.type
_entity.pdbx_description
1 polymer ?
#
loop_
_entity_poly.entity_id
_entity_poly.type
_entity_poly.pdbx_seq_one_letter_code
_entity_poly.pdbx_strand_id
1 'polypeptide(L)'
;LLELSLIKEHSPRYNIMLMDDKTYPYIEITPEEHPRIAITRKFSKKNKHLFGPYPDATSARETADLLNRIFPLRKCHPLQKKLCLYYHMGQCLGPCVDPSVKTGYPEILAKIRQFLDGNDTELVNDLKQRMATFSDNLEFEKAQEMKDLLQAVKKTTEKQQVIFPDLKDRDIFHFAADGTHMAITTLFMRKGRIVMSEAPIFEYFSGEEDTFVHYVAQFYEKNPLPSEVLLPKGFDYSLLESILEGRGFVPARGAKVQLVKMAQENAKIQLDNHLHQFINRYARTLGAVDTLGTLLGIPAPRRIEAFDNSNTMGTYPVSAMVVFTNGVPDKKEYRKYQVKTVGKPDDVGTMKEIVYRRYQRMLMNGGQDRPDLIVMDGGITQVRACKQILGELFLEIPVIGLRKDDTHKTDAIIGLDEQPILLDRHAKLYVLLTKIQDEAHRFAITYHRSLQSKQIYASILDTIPKIGKTSKQKLLERFKTLENIRQAADDDLKALGLTKEAIQNLRIALTEYK
;
A
#
# COMPACT_ATOMS: atom_id res chain seq x y z
N LEU A 1 18.01 10.23 -29.86
CA LEU A 1 16.68 10.66 -30.33
C LEU A 1 15.93 9.53 -31.03
N LEU A 2 16.54 8.78 -31.97
CA LEU A 2 15.90 7.64 -32.65
C LEU A 2 15.56 6.51 -31.66
N GLU A 3 16.46 6.20 -30.73
CA GLU A 3 16.26 5.19 -29.69
C GLU A 3 15.13 5.58 -28.74
N LEU A 4 15.06 6.83 -28.26
CA LEU A 4 13.95 7.35 -27.47
C LEU A 4 12.62 7.27 -28.24
N SER A 5 12.65 7.53 -29.55
CA SER A 5 11.46 7.42 -30.40
C SER A 5 11.00 5.97 -30.55
N LEU A 6 11.93 5.02 -30.76
CA LEU A 6 11.66 3.59 -30.86
C LEU A 6 11.20 2.98 -29.52
N ILE A 7 11.78 3.41 -28.40
CA ILE A 7 11.33 3.03 -27.05
C ILE A 7 9.89 3.47 -26.82
N LYS A 8 9.54 4.65 -27.26
CA LYS A 8 8.19 5.22 -27.15
C LYS A 8 7.16 4.48 -28.01
N GLU A 9 7.58 4.04 -29.20
CA GLU A 9 6.73 3.31 -30.15
C GLU A 9 6.54 1.84 -29.74
N HIS A 10 7.60 1.17 -29.28
CA HIS A 10 7.59 -0.27 -29.02
C HIS A 10 7.47 -0.67 -27.55
N SER A 11 7.59 0.27 -26.60
CA SER A 11 7.48 0.04 -25.14
C SER A 11 8.12 -1.28 -24.69
N PRO A 12 9.42 -1.51 -24.95
CA PRO A 12 10.05 -2.80 -24.71
C PRO A 12 10.10 -3.13 -23.22
N ARG A 13 9.81 -4.40 -22.88
CA ARG A 13 9.60 -4.92 -21.52
C ARG A 13 10.80 -4.79 -20.57
N TYR A 14 11.99 -4.60 -21.10
CA TYR A 14 13.27 -4.55 -20.35
C TYR A 14 14.00 -3.22 -20.50
N ASN A 15 13.30 -2.17 -20.86
CA ASN A 15 13.89 -0.84 -20.88
C ASN A 15 13.77 -0.19 -19.50
N ILE A 16 14.71 0.70 -19.16
CA ILE A 16 14.64 1.54 -17.98
C ILE A 16 13.47 2.49 -18.18
N MET A 17 12.27 1.99 -17.98
CA MET A 17 11.10 2.83 -17.94
C MET A 17 10.95 3.33 -16.52
N LEU A 18 10.71 4.61 -16.39
CA LEU A 18 9.95 5.11 -15.27
C LEU A 18 8.63 4.30 -15.25
N MET A 19 8.68 3.11 -14.61
CA MET A 19 7.56 2.17 -14.54
C MET A 19 6.37 2.74 -13.79
N ASP A 20 6.54 3.88 -13.11
CA ASP A 20 5.47 4.63 -12.50
C ASP A 20 4.94 5.65 -13.51
N ASP A 21 3.86 5.29 -14.20
CA ASP A 21 3.08 6.20 -15.06
C ASP A 21 2.42 7.36 -14.27
N LYS A 22 2.68 7.42 -12.97
CA LYS A 22 2.15 8.44 -12.08
C LYS A 22 2.97 9.72 -12.20
N THR A 23 2.51 10.63 -13.04
CA THR A 23 2.94 12.03 -12.97
C THR A 23 2.62 12.60 -11.58
N TYR A 24 3.50 13.47 -11.09
CA TYR A 24 3.30 14.14 -9.81
C TYR A 24 1.98 14.90 -9.75
N PRO A 25 1.35 14.97 -8.58
CA PRO A 25 0.22 15.85 -8.39
C PRO A 25 0.69 17.30 -8.30
N TYR A 26 -0.05 18.17 -8.96
CA TYR A 26 0.11 19.63 -8.92
C TYR A 26 -1.18 20.27 -8.42
N ILE A 27 -1.07 21.41 -7.78
CA ILE A 27 -2.20 22.30 -7.52
C ILE A 27 -2.33 23.23 -8.70
N GLU A 28 -3.51 23.28 -9.29
CA GLU A 28 -3.86 24.15 -10.42
C GLU A 28 -4.85 25.22 -9.98
N ILE A 29 -4.58 26.47 -10.31
CA ILE A 29 -5.60 27.52 -10.34
C ILE A 29 -6.20 27.47 -11.74
N THR A 30 -7.46 27.02 -11.87
CA THR A 30 -8.07 26.81 -13.19
C THR A 30 -8.18 28.12 -13.98
N PRO A 31 -7.93 28.11 -15.31
CA PRO A 31 -7.97 29.31 -16.16
C PRO A 31 -9.40 29.70 -16.58
N GLU A 32 -10.39 29.40 -15.75
CA GLU A 32 -11.80 29.71 -15.99
C GLU A 32 -12.13 31.14 -15.56
N GLU A 33 -13.22 31.73 -16.09
CA GLU A 33 -13.69 33.07 -15.70
C GLU A 33 -13.89 33.15 -14.17
N HIS A 34 -14.41 32.10 -13.57
CA HIS A 34 -14.53 31.93 -12.13
C HIS A 34 -13.56 30.82 -11.69
N PRO A 35 -12.32 31.16 -11.29
CA PRO A 35 -11.30 30.18 -11.00
C PRO A 35 -11.62 29.34 -9.77
N ARG A 36 -11.06 28.14 -9.74
CA ARG A 36 -11.08 27.23 -8.58
C ARG A 36 -9.72 26.61 -8.38
N ILE A 37 -9.48 26.11 -7.19
CA ILE A 37 -8.30 25.30 -6.88
C ILE A 37 -8.62 23.85 -7.21
N ALA A 38 -7.80 23.24 -8.06
CA ALA A 38 -7.94 21.86 -8.49
C ALA A 38 -6.60 21.12 -8.34
N ILE A 39 -6.67 19.80 -8.17
CA ILE A 39 -5.49 18.95 -8.21
C ILE A 39 -5.46 18.27 -9.58
N THR A 40 -4.33 18.35 -10.25
CA THR A 40 -4.13 17.75 -11.57
C THR A 40 -2.82 16.99 -11.62
N ARG A 41 -2.79 15.94 -12.44
CA ARG A 41 -1.56 15.26 -12.85
C ARG A 41 -1.25 15.51 -14.33
N LYS A 42 -2.14 16.25 -15.02
CA LYS A 42 -1.96 16.58 -16.43
C LYS A 42 -1.10 17.83 -16.52
N PHE A 43 0.10 17.66 -17.04
CA PHE A 43 0.97 18.75 -17.38
C PHE A 43 0.69 19.26 -18.80
N SER A 44 0.63 20.59 -18.97
CA SER A 44 0.63 21.25 -20.27
C SER A 44 1.60 22.41 -20.24
N LYS A 45 2.52 22.46 -21.21
CA LYS A 45 3.50 23.56 -21.35
C LYS A 45 2.83 24.97 -21.43
N LYS A 46 1.54 25.01 -21.77
CA LYS A 46 0.74 26.25 -21.87
C LYS A 46 0.14 26.69 -20.52
N ASN A 47 0.10 25.82 -19.52
CA ASN A 47 -0.53 26.15 -18.24
C ASN A 47 0.46 26.77 -17.26
N LYS A 48 0.40 28.10 -17.12
CA LYS A 48 1.25 28.91 -16.22
C LYS A 48 0.76 28.94 -14.76
N HIS A 49 -0.28 28.18 -14.42
CA HIS A 49 -0.96 28.22 -13.11
C HIS A 49 -0.86 26.89 -12.36
N LEU A 50 0.22 26.15 -12.59
CA LEU A 50 0.55 24.91 -11.90
C LEU A 50 1.58 25.16 -10.78
N PHE A 51 1.31 24.66 -9.59
CA PHE A 51 2.17 24.77 -8.40
C PHE A 51 2.53 23.39 -7.88
N GLY A 52 3.77 23.16 -7.55
CA GLY A 52 4.31 21.86 -7.12
C GLY A 52 5.64 21.57 -7.82
N PRO A 53 6.08 20.32 -7.94
CA PRO A 53 5.33 19.07 -7.65
C PRO A 53 5.10 18.80 -6.16
N TYR A 54 4.04 18.06 -5.84
CA TYR A 54 3.78 17.55 -4.49
C TYR A 54 4.22 16.09 -4.37
N PRO A 55 4.72 15.64 -3.20
CA PRO A 55 5.25 14.28 -3.04
C PRO A 55 4.18 13.20 -3.24
N ASP A 56 2.95 13.47 -2.87
CA ASP A 56 1.81 12.57 -3.02
C ASP A 56 0.48 13.32 -3.16
N ALA A 57 -0.57 12.59 -3.56
CA ALA A 57 -1.90 13.17 -3.76
C ALA A 57 -2.54 13.63 -2.42
N THR A 58 -2.13 13.08 -1.29
CA THR A 58 -2.65 13.45 0.03
C THR A 58 -2.12 14.83 0.41
N SER A 59 -0.81 15.05 0.29
CA SER A 59 -0.17 16.34 0.56
C SER A 59 -0.72 17.45 -0.34
N ALA A 60 -0.94 17.17 -1.64
CA ALA A 60 -1.57 18.11 -2.55
C ALA A 60 -3.01 18.42 -2.14
N ARG A 61 -3.76 17.41 -1.70
CA ARG A 61 -5.15 17.56 -1.24
C ARG A 61 -5.23 18.38 0.05
N GLU A 62 -4.42 18.05 1.05
CA GLU A 62 -4.38 18.79 2.31
C GLU A 62 -4.09 20.27 2.08
N THR A 63 -3.13 20.60 1.19
CA THR A 63 -2.81 21.98 0.83
C THR A 63 -3.95 22.65 0.07
N ALA A 64 -4.57 21.97 -0.90
CA ALA A 64 -5.69 22.50 -1.66
C ALA A 64 -6.93 22.74 -0.76
N ASP A 65 -7.21 21.82 0.16
CA ASP A 65 -8.31 21.94 1.13
C ASP A 65 -8.07 23.08 2.11
N LEU A 66 -6.83 23.27 2.58
CA LEU A 66 -6.45 24.43 3.40
C LEU A 66 -6.71 25.74 2.66
N LEU A 67 -6.24 25.86 1.42
CA LEU A 67 -6.47 27.05 0.58
C LEU A 67 -7.96 27.29 0.31
N ASN A 68 -8.72 26.23 0.05
CA ASN A 68 -10.17 26.30 -0.14
C ASN A 68 -10.95 26.74 1.12
N ARG A 69 -10.40 26.53 2.31
CA ARG A 69 -10.98 27.04 3.56
C ARG A 69 -10.66 28.52 3.79
N ILE A 70 -9.45 28.95 3.44
CA ILE A 70 -8.96 30.32 3.67
C ILE A 70 -9.51 31.29 2.61
N PHE A 71 -9.53 30.87 1.34
CA PHE A 71 -9.85 31.73 0.21
C PHE A 71 -11.23 31.39 -0.39
N PRO A 72 -12.12 32.41 -0.56
CA PRO A 72 -13.51 32.18 -0.96
C PRO A 72 -13.69 32.00 -2.47
N LEU A 73 -12.86 31.15 -3.10
CA LEU A 73 -13.07 30.74 -4.48
C LEU A 73 -14.17 29.68 -4.58
N ARG A 74 -14.77 29.54 -5.77
CA ARG A 74 -15.76 28.47 -6.00
C ARG A 74 -15.13 27.09 -5.90
N LYS A 75 -15.91 26.12 -5.41
CA LYS A 75 -15.49 24.71 -5.28
C LYS A 75 -16.23 23.78 -6.24
N CYS A 76 -17.37 24.25 -6.77
CA CYS A 76 -18.25 23.45 -7.62
C CYS A 76 -17.74 23.36 -9.08
N HIS A 77 -18.01 22.23 -9.73
CA HIS A 77 -17.86 22.03 -11.16
C HIS A 77 -18.92 21.03 -11.62
N PRO A 78 -19.80 21.41 -12.56
CA PRO A 78 -20.00 22.70 -13.20
C PRO A 78 -20.54 23.80 -12.25
N LEU A 79 -20.58 25.05 -12.73
CA LEU A 79 -21.14 26.16 -11.96
C LEU A 79 -22.63 25.90 -11.66
N GLN A 80 -23.02 26.00 -10.41
CA GLN A 80 -24.41 25.78 -9.97
C GLN A 80 -25.30 26.98 -10.33
N LYS A 81 -26.63 26.83 -10.26
CA LYS A 81 -27.60 27.91 -10.50
C LYS A 81 -28.17 28.51 -9.21
N LYS A 82 -27.76 27.99 -8.04
CA LYS A 82 -28.24 28.42 -6.71
C LYS A 82 -27.09 28.53 -5.75
N LEU A 83 -27.21 29.37 -4.75
CA LEU A 83 -26.26 29.49 -3.64
C LEU A 83 -26.17 28.15 -2.89
N CYS A 84 -24.98 27.75 -2.55
CA CYS A 84 -24.69 26.50 -1.85
C CYS A 84 -24.15 26.75 -0.44
N LEU A 85 -23.97 25.68 0.33
CA LEU A 85 -23.48 25.74 1.70
C LEU A 85 -22.17 26.55 1.82
N TYR A 86 -21.23 26.40 0.90
CA TYR A 86 -19.96 27.13 0.93
C TYR A 86 -20.11 28.66 0.85
N TYR A 87 -21.15 29.16 0.19
CA TYR A 87 -21.46 30.57 0.20
C TYR A 87 -21.90 31.02 1.59
N HIS A 88 -22.82 30.30 2.21
CA HIS A 88 -23.32 30.61 3.55
C HIS A 88 -22.24 30.47 4.65
N MET A 89 -21.23 29.66 4.42
CA MET A 89 -20.04 29.54 5.28
C MET A 89 -18.96 30.60 5.01
N GLY A 90 -19.18 31.55 4.08
CA GLY A 90 -18.18 32.54 3.70
C GLY A 90 -16.98 32.00 2.90
N GLN A 91 -17.04 30.75 2.47
CA GLN A 91 -15.96 30.08 1.75
C GLN A 91 -16.11 30.13 0.22
N CYS A 92 -17.08 30.86 -0.29
CA CYS A 92 -17.32 31.07 -1.73
C CYS A 92 -18.00 32.43 -1.92
N LEU A 93 -17.57 33.19 -2.93
CA LEU A 93 -18.17 34.49 -3.26
C LEU A 93 -19.53 34.40 -3.99
N GLY A 94 -20.00 33.19 -4.35
CA GLY A 94 -21.30 32.99 -4.98
C GLY A 94 -21.41 33.39 -6.45
N PRO A 95 -20.41 33.10 -7.32
CA PRO A 95 -20.44 33.50 -8.73
C PRO A 95 -21.59 32.85 -9.53
N CYS A 96 -22.26 31.88 -8.94
CA CYS A 96 -23.42 31.21 -9.52
C CYS A 96 -24.68 32.12 -9.55
N VAL A 97 -24.72 33.17 -8.72
CA VAL A 97 -25.84 34.13 -8.64
C VAL A 97 -25.39 35.54 -9.00
N ASP A 98 -24.19 35.93 -8.58
CA ASP A 98 -23.60 37.23 -8.88
C ASP A 98 -22.28 37.10 -9.64
N PRO A 99 -22.28 37.22 -10.97
CA PRO A 99 -21.06 37.18 -11.79
C PRO A 99 -20.11 38.38 -11.57
N SER A 100 -20.56 39.46 -10.94
CA SER A 100 -19.74 40.69 -10.73
C SER A 100 -18.61 40.47 -9.72
N VAL A 101 -18.68 39.41 -8.91
CA VAL A 101 -17.64 39.02 -7.93
C VAL A 101 -16.27 38.74 -8.55
N LYS A 102 -16.20 38.63 -9.89
CA LYS A 102 -14.93 38.45 -10.62
C LYS A 102 -13.93 39.58 -10.39
N THR A 103 -14.38 40.79 -10.06
CA THR A 103 -13.52 41.93 -9.77
C THR A 103 -12.63 41.74 -8.56
N GLY A 104 -13.04 40.88 -7.60
CA GLY A 104 -12.24 40.54 -6.41
C GLY A 104 -11.21 39.43 -6.60
N TYR A 105 -11.26 38.69 -7.71
CA TYR A 105 -10.35 37.57 -7.91
C TYR A 105 -8.86 37.92 -8.02
N PRO A 106 -8.45 39.00 -8.67
CA PRO A 106 -7.03 39.31 -8.81
C PRO A 106 -6.28 39.38 -7.49
N GLU A 107 -6.85 39.99 -6.46
CA GLU A 107 -6.25 40.08 -5.12
C GLU A 107 -6.18 38.71 -4.45
N ILE A 108 -7.27 37.95 -4.50
CA ILE A 108 -7.34 36.59 -3.90
C ILE A 108 -6.31 35.68 -4.58
N LEU A 109 -6.24 35.71 -5.90
CA LEU A 109 -5.30 34.89 -6.65
C LEU A 109 -3.85 35.28 -6.40
N ALA A 110 -3.56 36.58 -6.19
CA ALA A 110 -2.22 37.04 -5.81
C ALA A 110 -1.79 36.43 -4.45
N LYS A 111 -2.66 36.47 -3.43
CA LYS A 111 -2.39 35.89 -2.11
C LYS A 111 -2.20 34.37 -2.17
N ILE A 112 -3.03 33.67 -2.94
CA ILE A 112 -2.89 32.21 -3.15
C ILE A 112 -1.54 31.89 -3.82
N ARG A 113 -1.16 32.65 -4.85
CA ARG A 113 0.14 32.45 -5.51
C ARG A 113 1.31 32.71 -4.58
N GLN A 114 1.27 33.80 -3.79
CA GLN A 114 2.30 34.08 -2.79
C GLN A 114 2.48 32.91 -1.80
N PHE A 115 1.39 32.38 -1.30
CA PHE A 115 1.43 31.20 -0.40
C PHE A 115 2.02 29.97 -1.09
N LEU A 116 1.54 29.62 -2.28
CA LEU A 116 2.02 28.46 -3.05
C LEU A 116 3.47 28.62 -3.52
N ASP A 117 3.95 29.87 -3.67
CA ASP A 117 5.35 30.22 -3.91
C ASP A 117 6.21 30.17 -2.63
N GLY A 118 5.63 29.81 -1.47
CA GLY A 118 6.33 29.65 -0.21
C GLY A 118 6.46 30.91 0.64
N ASN A 119 5.81 32.02 0.28
CA ASN A 119 5.73 33.23 1.10
C ASN A 119 4.41 33.24 1.89
N ASP A 120 4.49 32.79 3.14
CA ASP A 120 3.35 32.67 4.05
C ASP A 120 3.18 33.86 5.02
N THR A 121 4.13 34.80 5.03
CA THR A 121 4.21 35.87 6.02
C THR A 121 2.96 36.74 6.02
N GLU A 122 2.48 37.15 4.84
CA GLU A 122 1.30 37.99 4.70
C GLU A 122 0.03 37.26 5.13
N LEU A 123 -0.10 35.97 4.72
CA LEU A 123 -1.24 35.13 5.11
C LEU A 123 -1.27 34.88 6.62
N VAL A 124 -0.11 34.59 7.23
CA VAL A 124 0.02 34.41 8.69
C VAL A 124 -0.39 35.66 9.44
N ASN A 125 0.00 36.84 8.96
CA ASN A 125 -0.37 38.11 9.59
C ASN A 125 -1.87 38.40 9.44
N ASP A 126 -2.47 38.16 8.26
CA ASP A 126 -3.90 38.29 8.04
C ASP A 126 -4.73 37.37 8.97
N LEU A 127 -4.34 36.11 9.07
CA LEU A 127 -5.00 35.16 9.96
C LEU A 127 -4.87 35.57 11.45
N LYS A 128 -3.71 36.08 11.88
CA LYS A 128 -3.53 36.59 13.24
C LYS A 128 -4.42 37.79 13.53
N GLN A 129 -4.52 38.71 12.58
CA GLN A 129 -5.35 39.90 12.71
C GLN A 129 -6.83 39.53 12.80
N ARG A 130 -7.32 38.65 11.94
CA ARG A 130 -8.70 38.15 11.98
C ARG A 130 -8.98 37.43 13.30
N MET A 131 -8.06 36.60 13.77
CA MET A 131 -8.16 35.89 15.06
C MET A 131 -8.34 36.89 16.22
N ALA A 132 -7.53 37.96 16.24
CA ALA A 132 -7.64 39.02 17.26
C ALA A 132 -8.99 39.74 17.15
N THR A 133 -9.42 40.16 15.96
CA THR A 133 -10.70 40.84 15.75
C THR A 133 -11.89 39.98 16.19
N PHE A 134 -11.90 38.67 15.88
CA PHE A 134 -12.96 37.78 16.35
C PHE A 134 -12.94 37.59 17.88
N SER A 135 -11.74 37.53 18.47
CA SER A 135 -11.59 37.45 19.92
C SER A 135 -12.12 38.72 20.62
N ASP A 136 -11.79 39.89 20.10
CA ASP A 136 -12.26 41.20 20.64
C ASP A 136 -13.78 41.34 20.52
N ASN A 137 -14.38 40.77 19.48
CA ASN A 137 -15.83 40.72 19.29
C ASN A 137 -16.53 39.60 20.07
N LEU A 138 -15.80 38.84 20.92
CA LEU A 138 -16.30 37.71 21.70
C LEU A 138 -16.82 36.53 20.84
N GLU A 139 -16.40 36.45 19.56
CA GLU A 139 -16.74 35.37 18.64
C GLU A 139 -15.70 34.24 18.73
N PHE A 140 -15.63 33.58 19.89
CA PHE A 140 -14.55 32.63 20.23
C PHE A 140 -14.45 31.41 19.30
N GLU A 141 -15.58 30.93 18.76
CA GLU A 141 -15.57 29.81 17.80
C GLU A 141 -14.85 30.18 16.51
N LYS A 142 -15.10 31.39 15.97
CA LYS A 142 -14.40 31.91 14.78
C LYS A 142 -12.93 32.21 15.08
N ALA A 143 -12.62 32.72 16.26
CA ALA A 143 -11.23 32.94 16.68
C ALA A 143 -10.46 31.60 16.78
N GLN A 144 -11.08 30.55 17.29
CA GLN A 144 -10.51 29.20 17.34
C GLN A 144 -10.29 28.63 15.92
N GLU A 145 -11.25 28.84 15.00
CA GLU A 145 -11.08 28.44 13.60
C GLU A 145 -9.85 29.11 12.95
N MET A 146 -9.67 30.42 13.17
CA MET A 146 -8.49 31.15 12.67
C MET A 146 -7.18 30.60 13.28
N LYS A 147 -7.20 30.24 14.54
CA LYS A 147 -6.05 29.60 15.22
C LYS A 147 -5.71 28.25 14.60
N ASP A 148 -6.70 27.42 14.33
CA ASP A 148 -6.52 26.10 13.70
C ASP A 148 -5.96 26.24 12.28
N LEU A 149 -6.46 27.20 11.49
CA LEU A 149 -5.94 27.53 10.18
C LEU A 149 -4.48 28.01 10.25
N LEU A 150 -4.14 28.83 11.23
CA LEU A 150 -2.77 29.33 11.44
C LEU A 150 -1.81 28.18 11.81
N GLN A 151 -2.24 27.22 12.62
CA GLN A 151 -1.45 26.03 12.92
C GLN A 151 -1.26 25.15 11.68
N ALA A 152 -2.30 24.96 10.86
CA ALA A 152 -2.22 24.20 9.62
C ALA A 152 -1.26 24.86 8.60
N VAL A 153 -1.31 26.17 8.46
CA VAL A 153 -0.33 26.95 7.63
C VAL A 153 1.08 26.70 8.11
N LYS A 154 1.36 26.88 9.40
CA LYS A 154 2.70 26.66 9.98
C LYS A 154 3.19 25.24 9.73
N LYS A 155 2.37 24.22 9.98
CA LYS A 155 2.72 22.81 9.75
C LYS A 155 3.07 22.53 8.29
N THR A 156 2.42 23.20 7.35
CA THR A 156 2.69 23.07 5.92
C THR A 156 4.03 23.71 5.52
N THR A 157 4.38 24.83 6.16
CA THR A 157 5.61 25.60 5.86
C THR A 157 6.84 25.13 6.64
N GLU A 158 6.70 24.58 7.85
CA GLU A 158 7.82 24.10 8.69
C GLU A 158 8.65 22.96 8.07
N LYS A 159 8.11 22.23 7.09
CA LYS A 159 8.82 21.14 6.41
C LYS A 159 9.91 21.59 5.42
N GLN A 160 10.14 22.91 5.26
CA GLN A 160 11.04 23.47 4.24
C GLN A 160 12.26 24.16 4.88
N GLN A 161 13.37 23.41 5.09
CA GLN A 161 14.53 23.90 5.87
C GLN A 161 15.66 24.57 5.08
N VAL A 162 15.73 24.43 3.75
CA VAL A 162 16.85 25.02 2.97
C VAL A 162 16.34 26.20 2.15
N ILE A 163 16.81 27.40 2.48
CA ILE A 163 16.48 28.63 1.74
C ILE A 163 17.70 29.06 0.92
N PHE A 164 17.51 29.17 -0.39
CA PHE A 164 18.51 29.67 -1.34
C PHE A 164 18.20 31.13 -1.69
N PRO A 165 19.21 32.05 -1.66
CA PRO A 165 18.94 33.49 -1.70
C PRO A 165 18.33 34.01 -2.98
N ASP A 166 18.55 33.34 -4.12
CA ASP A 166 18.14 33.83 -5.45
C ASP A 166 16.73 33.43 -5.86
N LEU A 167 15.97 32.77 -5.00
CA LEU A 167 14.55 32.42 -5.18
C LEU A 167 14.19 31.74 -6.53
N LYS A 168 15.17 31.15 -7.22
CA LYS A 168 14.92 30.45 -8.50
C LYS A 168 14.36 29.05 -8.29
N ASP A 169 13.54 28.63 -9.24
CA ASP A 169 13.07 27.26 -9.33
C ASP A 169 14.15 26.38 -9.96
N ARG A 170 14.49 25.26 -9.29
CA ARG A 170 15.52 24.31 -9.72
C ARG A 170 15.10 22.89 -9.48
N ASP A 171 15.58 22.02 -10.36
CA ASP A 171 15.63 20.59 -10.10
C ASP A 171 17.10 20.18 -10.05
N ILE A 172 17.46 19.40 -9.04
CA ILE A 172 18.84 18.96 -8.79
C ILE A 172 18.89 17.45 -8.89
N PHE A 173 19.72 16.94 -9.80
CA PHE A 173 19.86 15.50 -10.03
C PHE A 173 21.23 15.01 -9.59
N HIS A 174 21.25 13.84 -8.99
CA HIS A 174 22.45 13.01 -8.83
C HIS A 174 22.04 11.56 -8.68
N PHE A 175 23.00 10.65 -8.78
CA PHE A 175 22.76 9.23 -8.60
C PHE A 175 23.83 8.56 -7.73
N ALA A 176 23.54 7.35 -7.29
CA ALA A 176 24.47 6.37 -6.76
C ALA A 176 24.17 5.01 -7.40
N ALA A 177 25.20 4.22 -7.66
CA ALA A 177 25.07 2.91 -8.28
C ALA A 177 25.97 1.89 -7.57
N ASP A 178 25.59 0.60 -7.60
CA ASP A 178 26.32 -0.53 -7.01
C ASP A 178 26.78 -1.58 -8.05
N GLY A 179 26.63 -1.26 -9.35
CA GLY A 179 26.91 -2.17 -10.45
C GLY A 179 25.71 -3.01 -10.91
N THR A 180 24.62 -3.03 -10.14
CA THR A 180 23.37 -3.74 -10.48
C THR A 180 22.17 -2.80 -10.38
N HIS A 181 22.12 -2.01 -9.31
CA HIS A 181 21.04 -1.06 -9.04
C HIS A 181 21.55 0.38 -9.07
N MET A 182 20.70 1.27 -9.52
CA MET A 182 20.96 2.71 -9.52
C MET A 182 19.82 3.42 -8.78
N ALA A 183 20.18 4.30 -7.83
CA ALA A 183 19.28 5.24 -7.21
C ALA A 183 19.53 6.62 -7.81
N ILE A 184 18.49 7.26 -8.37
CA ILE A 184 18.60 8.63 -8.90
C ILE A 184 17.80 9.57 -8.01
N THR A 185 18.48 10.46 -7.31
CA THR A 185 17.81 11.49 -6.51
C THR A 185 17.51 12.72 -7.33
N THR A 186 16.27 13.18 -7.24
CA THR A 186 15.81 14.48 -7.73
C THR A 186 15.36 15.33 -6.56
N LEU A 187 16.03 16.47 -6.32
CA LEU A 187 15.59 17.47 -5.35
C LEU A 187 14.86 18.58 -6.10
N PHE A 188 13.62 18.82 -5.72
CA PHE A 188 12.80 19.88 -6.32
C PHE A 188 12.90 21.13 -5.45
N MET A 189 13.49 22.18 -6.00
CA MET A 189 13.58 23.48 -5.34
C MET A 189 12.65 24.46 -6.03
N ARG A 190 11.80 25.13 -5.25
CA ARG A 190 10.87 26.16 -5.72
C ARG A 190 11.04 27.40 -4.84
N LYS A 191 11.22 28.56 -5.50
CA LYS A 191 11.49 29.84 -4.82
C LYS A 191 12.60 29.73 -3.76
N GLY A 192 13.69 29.03 -4.12
CA GLY A 192 14.83 28.85 -3.23
C GLY A 192 14.64 27.86 -2.09
N ARG A 193 13.52 27.13 -2.00
CA ARG A 193 13.24 26.11 -0.96
C ARG A 193 13.10 24.73 -1.58
N ILE A 194 13.67 23.72 -0.94
CA ILE A 194 13.46 22.31 -1.34
C ILE A 194 12.05 21.91 -0.90
N VAL A 195 11.16 21.68 -1.87
CA VAL A 195 9.77 21.31 -1.63
C VAL A 195 9.56 19.81 -1.63
N MET A 196 10.43 19.06 -2.33
CA MET A 196 10.32 17.61 -2.45
C MET A 196 11.69 16.99 -2.75
N SER A 197 11.86 15.73 -2.34
CA SER A 197 12.99 14.87 -2.73
C SER A 197 12.46 13.51 -3.11
N GLU A 198 12.91 12.99 -4.23
CA GLU A 198 12.63 11.63 -4.67
C GLU A 198 13.92 10.90 -5.02
N ALA A 199 13.91 9.58 -4.83
CA ALA A 199 15.05 8.73 -5.16
C ALA A 199 14.58 7.34 -5.59
N PRO A 200 13.99 7.19 -6.81
CA PRO A 200 13.65 5.88 -7.34
C PRO A 200 14.91 5.02 -7.49
N ILE A 201 14.73 3.71 -7.28
CA ILE A 201 15.78 2.70 -7.42
C ILE A 201 15.32 1.68 -8.44
N PHE A 202 16.19 1.32 -9.36
CA PHE A 202 15.92 0.35 -10.43
C PHE A 202 17.18 -0.40 -10.83
N GLU A 203 17.01 -1.58 -11.43
CA GLU A 203 18.10 -2.30 -12.05
C GLU A 203 18.49 -1.62 -13.38
N TYR A 204 19.79 -1.54 -13.67
CA TYR A 204 20.28 -0.98 -14.92
C TYR A 204 21.23 -1.97 -15.63
N PHE A 205 21.23 -1.91 -16.94
CA PHE A 205 21.96 -2.87 -17.81
C PHE A 205 22.92 -2.19 -18.79
N SER A 206 22.86 -0.87 -18.89
CA SER A 206 23.80 -0.02 -19.66
C SER A 206 24.76 0.70 -18.72
N GLY A 207 25.68 1.50 -19.27
CA GLY A 207 26.58 2.31 -18.47
C GLY A 207 25.84 3.28 -17.52
N GLU A 208 26.47 3.59 -16.38
CA GLU A 208 25.87 4.49 -15.37
C GLU A 208 25.54 5.86 -15.96
N GLU A 209 26.43 6.40 -16.79
CA GLU A 209 26.25 7.68 -17.46
C GLU A 209 25.07 7.66 -18.41
N ASP A 210 25.01 6.69 -19.33
CA ASP A 210 23.92 6.56 -20.29
C ASP A 210 22.58 6.41 -19.57
N THR A 211 22.54 5.57 -18.55
CA THR A 211 21.34 5.35 -17.73
C THR A 211 20.87 6.64 -17.08
N PHE A 212 21.76 7.41 -16.47
CA PHE A 212 21.43 8.67 -15.81
C PHE A 212 20.93 9.72 -16.81
N VAL A 213 21.64 9.88 -17.94
CA VAL A 213 21.27 10.86 -18.99
C VAL A 213 19.89 10.52 -19.58
N HIS A 214 19.65 9.25 -19.89
CA HIS A 214 18.34 8.79 -20.38
C HIS A 214 17.21 9.01 -19.36
N TYR A 215 17.48 8.74 -18.08
CA TYR A 215 16.50 9.02 -17.03
C TYR A 215 16.09 10.49 -16.98
N VAL A 216 17.07 11.40 -16.98
CA VAL A 216 16.79 12.86 -16.96
C VAL A 216 16.02 13.29 -18.22
N ALA A 217 16.35 12.72 -19.39
CA ALA A 217 15.64 12.97 -20.63
C ALA A 217 14.16 12.56 -20.54
N GLN A 218 13.90 11.30 -20.12
CA GLN A 218 12.52 10.78 -19.94
C GLN A 218 11.75 11.56 -18.88
N PHE A 219 12.44 11.97 -17.81
CA PHE A 219 11.81 12.75 -16.75
C PHE A 219 11.17 14.04 -17.29
N TYR A 220 11.87 14.80 -18.13
CA TYR A 220 11.36 16.06 -18.69
C TYR A 220 10.42 15.90 -19.90
N GLU A 221 10.21 14.70 -20.39
CA GLU A 221 9.08 14.43 -21.30
C GLU A 221 7.73 14.59 -20.59
N LYS A 222 7.68 14.22 -19.30
CA LYS A 222 6.46 14.17 -18.49
C LYS A 222 6.34 15.30 -17.47
N ASN A 223 7.42 16.02 -17.18
CA ASN A 223 7.48 17.06 -16.15
C ASN A 223 7.86 18.42 -16.70
N PRO A 224 7.41 19.53 -16.06
CA PRO A 224 7.77 20.87 -16.47
C PRO A 224 9.24 21.17 -16.21
N LEU A 225 9.89 21.86 -17.14
CA LEU A 225 11.24 22.37 -16.96
C LEU A 225 11.25 23.55 -15.99
N PRO A 226 12.07 23.52 -14.92
CA PRO A 226 12.28 24.66 -14.03
C PRO A 226 13.12 25.75 -14.70
N SER A 227 13.48 26.80 -13.96
CA SER A 227 14.39 27.84 -14.45
C SER A 227 15.82 27.35 -14.64
N GLU A 228 16.23 26.33 -13.87
CA GLU A 228 17.59 25.78 -13.89
C GLU A 228 17.57 24.29 -13.48
N VAL A 229 18.35 23.47 -14.16
CA VAL A 229 18.55 22.03 -13.83
C VAL A 229 20.02 21.84 -13.45
N LEU A 230 20.27 21.43 -12.20
CA LEU A 230 21.63 21.16 -11.71
C LEU A 230 21.99 19.69 -11.92
N LEU A 231 23.13 19.47 -12.60
CA LEU A 231 23.63 18.15 -12.96
C LEU A 231 25.02 17.91 -12.34
N PRO A 232 25.41 16.66 -12.05
CA PRO A 232 26.74 16.32 -11.56
C PRO A 232 27.83 16.58 -12.60
N LYS A 233 29.10 16.65 -12.16
CA LYS A 233 30.25 16.79 -13.06
C LYS A 233 30.68 15.44 -13.64
N GLY A 234 31.31 15.48 -14.81
CA GLY A 234 32.07 14.34 -15.36
C GLY A 234 31.33 13.52 -16.39
N PHE A 235 30.18 13.98 -16.88
CA PHE A 235 29.35 13.28 -17.87
C PHE A 235 29.12 14.13 -19.11
N ASP A 236 28.86 13.46 -20.25
CA ASP A 236 28.45 14.11 -21.49
C ASP A 236 26.93 14.36 -21.49
N TYR A 237 26.55 15.63 -21.50
CA TYR A 237 25.15 16.08 -21.50
C TYR A 237 24.68 16.57 -22.88
N SER A 238 25.38 16.30 -23.96
CA SER A 238 25.02 16.75 -25.32
C SER A 238 23.59 16.33 -25.71
N LEU A 239 23.15 15.14 -25.30
CA LEU A 239 21.78 14.66 -25.51
C LEU A 239 20.72 15.47 -24.75
N LEU A 240 21.07 16.09 -23.63
CA LEU A 240 20.14 16.85 -22.80
C LEU A 240 20.03 18.32 -23.23
N GLU A 241 20.95 18.86 -24.03
CA GLU A 241 20.94 20.27 -24.41
C GLU A 241 19.64 20.71 -25.07
N SER A 242 19.15 19.91 -26.03
CA SER A 242 17.89 20.19 -26.71
C SER A 242 16.66 20.01 -25.82
N ILE A 243 16.71 19.04 -24.88
CA ILE A 243 15.61 18.72 -23.97
C ILE A 243 15.48 19.75 -22.86
N LEU A 244 16.64 20.17 -22.31
CA LEU A 244 16.70 21.15 -21.23
C LEU A 244 16.61 22.62 -21.71
N GLU A 245 16.55 22.86 -23.01
CA GLU A 245 16.38 24.19 -23.59
C GLU A 245 17.43 25.21 -23.06
N GLY A 246 18.70 24.76 -22.87
CA GLY A 246 19.79 25.57 -22.33
C GLY A 246 19.71 25.84 -20.81
N ARG A 247 18.82 25.18 -20.07
CA ARG A 247 18.66 25.36 -18.62
C ARG A 247 19.50 24.38 -17.79
N GLY A 248 20.20 23.44 -18.43
CA GLY A 248 21.15 22.53 -17.79
C GLY A 248 22.38 23.28 -17.28
N PHE A 249 22.80 23.00 -16.06
CA PHE A 249 23.95 23.64 -15.44
C PHE A 249 24.76 22.66 -14.57
N VAL A 250 26.05 22.57 -14.83
CA VAL A 250 27.00 21.79 -14.04
C VAL A 250 27.77 22.75 -13.12
N PRO A 251 27.47 22.80 -11.82
CA PRO A 251 28.09 23.79 -10.93
C PRO A 251 29.54 23.41 -10.63
N ALA A 252 30.45 24.40 -10.73
CA ALA A 252 31.87 24.22 -10.45
C ALA A 252 32.26 24.57 -9.01
N ARG A 253 31.54 25.49 -8.34
CA ARG A 253 31.85 26.01 -7.00
C ARG A 253 30.62 26.61 -6.33
N GLY A 254 30.70 26.81 -5.02
CA GLY A 254 29.69 27.53 -4.23
C GLY A 254 28.51 26.67 -3.79
N ALA A 255 27.44 27.31 -3.36
CA ALA A 255 26.29 26.68 -2.72
C ALA A 255 25.53 25.70 -3.65
N LYS A 256 25.54 25.90 -4.98
CA LYS A 256 24.94 24.97 -5.93
C LYS A 256 25.65 23.60 -5.95
N VAL A 257 26.96 23.56 -5.74
CA VAL A 257 27.71 22.31 -5.59
C VAL A 257 27.25 21.55 -4.35
N GLN A 258 26.92 22.26 -3.27
CA GLN A 258 26.39 21.61 -2.05
C GLN A 258 25.03 20.96 -2.30
N LEU A 259 24.16 21.59 -3.10
CA LEU A 259 22.89 20.97 -3.49
C LEU A 259 23.08 19.68 -4.30
N VAL A 260 24.03 19.68 -5.25
CA VAL A 260 24.36 18.48 -6.04
C VAL A 260 24.95 17.38 -5.14
N LYS A 261 25.82 17.74 -4.18
CA LYS A 261 26.33 16.80 -3.19
C LYS A 261 25.25 16.24 -2.27
N MET A 262 24.32 17.08 -1.82
CA MET A 262 23.14 16.64 -1.04
C MET A 262 22.31 15.62 -1.83
N ALA A 263 22.08 15.84 -3.12
CA ALA A 263 21.40 14.87 -3.97
C ALA A 263 22.18 13.55 -4.08
N GLN A 264 23.53 13.62 -4.17
CA GLN A 264 24.40 12.44 -4.17
C GLN A 264 24.29 11.64 -2.86
N GLU A 265 24.39 12.32 -1.73
CA GLU A 265 24.29 11.69 -0.41
C GLU A 265 22.91 11.03 -0.22
N ASN A 266 21.83 11.70 -0.63
CA ASN A 266 20.49 11.14 -0.59
C ASN A 266 20.38 9.89 -1.49
N ALA A 267 20.93 9.92 -2.71
CA ALA A 267 20.94 8.76 -3.60
C ALA A 267 21.68 7.58 -2.95
N LYS A 268 22.85 7.84 -2.35
CA LYS A 268 23.64 6.82 -1.66
C LYS A 268 22.88 6.22 -0.46
N ILE A 269 22.31 7.06 0.40
CA ILE A 269 21.53 6.60 1.54
C ILE A 269 20.34 5.73 1.10
N GLN A 270 19.65 6.12 0.03
CA GLN A 270 18.53 5.33 -0.49
C GLN A 270 18.98 3.99 -1.07
N LEU A 271 20.08 3.97 -1.82
CA LEU A 271 20.66 2.74 -2.34
C LEU A 271 21.10 1.80 -1.23
N ASP A 272 21.82 2.32 -0.22
CA ASP A 272 22.26 1.55 0.94
C ASP A 272 21.06 0.98 1.72
N ASN A 273 20.02 1.77 1.94
CA ASN A 273 18.78 1.33 2.59
C ASN A 273 18.08 0.22 1.78
N HIS A 274 18.03 0.34 0.46
CA HIS A 274 17.46 -0.68 -0.42
C HIS A 274 18.24 -1.99 -0.33
N LEU A 275 19.57 -1.93 -0.40
CA LEU A 275 20.46 -3.09 -0.24
C LEU A 275 20.26 -3.75 1.13
N HIS A 276 20.21 -2.97 2.20
CA HIS A 276 19.92 -3.50 3.54
C HIS A 276 18.53 -4.16 3.62
N GLN A 277 17.52 -3.59 3.01
CA GLN A 277 16.18 -4.20 2.94
C GLN A 277 16.21 -5.49 2.12
N PHE A 278 16.90 -5.50 0.98
CA PHE A 278 17.06 -6.67 0.14
C PHE A 278 17.78 -7.80 0.88
N ILE A 279 18.95 -7.51 1.49
CA ILE A 279 19.73 -8.48 2.29
C ILE A 279 18.88 -9.01 3.46
N ASN A 280 18.17 -8.15 4.18
CA ASN A 280 17.31 -8.57 5.26
C ASN A 280 16.12 -9.41 4.78
N ARG A 281 15.53 -9.07 3.63
CA ARG A 281 14.44 -9.86 3.01
C ARG A 281 14.97 -11.23 2.60
N TYR A 282 16.11 -11.27 1.90
CA TYR A 282 16.76 -12.52 1.53
C TYR A 282 17.04 -13.39 2.76
N ALA A 283 17.68 -12.83 3.78
CA ALA A 283 18.01 -13.55 5.00
C ALA A 283 16.79 -14.11 5.74
N ARG A 284 15.63 -13.41 5.66
CA ARG A 284 14.36 -13.84 6.28
C ARG A 284 13.55 -14.80 5.42
N THR A 285 13.92 -14.99 4.15
CA THR A 285 13.22 -15.86 3.19
C THR A 285 14.15 -16.96 2.69
N LEU A 286 14.79 -16.79 1.55
CA LEU A 286 15.67 -17.79 0.94
C LEU A 286 16.80 -18.21 1.87
N GLY A 287 17.51 -17.26 2.48
CA GLY A 287 18.60 -17.56 3.42
C GLY A 287 18.15 -18.34 4.67
N ALA A 288 16.92 -18.06 5.18
CA ALA A 288 16.36 -18.85 6.28
C ALA A 288 15.98 -20.27 5.82
N VAL A 289 15.51 -20.45 4.58
CA VAL A 289 15.23 -21.76 3.99
C VAL A 289 16.55 -22.56 3.78
N ASP A 290 17.60 -21.90 3.31
CA ASP A 290 18.93 -22.51 3.16
C ASP A 290 19.48 -22.97 4.53
N THR A 291 19.34 -22.10 5.55
CA THR A 291 19.73 -22.42 6.94
C THR A 291 18.93 -23.61 7.47
N LEU A 292 17.63 -23.67 7.18
CA LEU A 292 16.77 -24.80 7.57
C LEU A 292 17.24 -26.11 6.93
N GLY A 293 17.54 -26.09 5.64
CA GLY A 293 18.09 -27.24 4.93
C GLY A 293 19.39 -27.73 5.56
N THR A 294 20.34 -26.82 5.82
CA THR A 294 21.62 -27.12 6.49
C THR A 294 21.41 -27.71 7.89
N LEU A 295 20.51 -27.11 8.68
CA LEU A 295 20.21 -27.60 10.04
C LEU A 295 19.63 -29.01 10.05
N LEU A 296 18.82 -29.35 9.05
CA LEU A 296 18.17 -30.66 8.92
C LEU A 296 19.00 -31.69 8.13
N GLY A 297 20.12 -31.27 7.54
CA GLY A 297 20.94 -32.14 6.67
C GLY A 297 20.25 -32.54 5.37
N ILE A 298 19.35 -31.70 4.84
CA ILE A 298 18.62 -31.90 3.58
C ILE A 298 18.89 -30.76 2.59
N PRO A 299 18.62 -30.92 1.29
CA PRO A 299 18.60 -29.80 0.36
C PRO A 299 17.64 -28.70 0.87
N ALA A 300 17.95 -27.45 0.53
CA ALA A 300 17.13 -26.31 0.97
C ALA A 300 15.65 -26.50 0.55
N PRO A 301 14.71 -26.59 1.51
CA PRO A 301 13.31 -26.93 1.23
C PRO A 301 12.59 -25.71 0.63
N ARG A 302 12.54 -25.63 -0.68
CA ARG A 302 11.94 -24.48 -1.40
C ARG A 302 10.42 -24.44 -1.30
N ARG A 303 9.76 -25.63 -1.26
CA ARG A 303 8.33 -25.76 -1.01
C ARG A 303 8.09 -26.42 0.34
N ILE A 304 7.53 -25.64 1.26
CA ILE A 304 7.19 -26.10 2.63
C ILE A 304 5.68 -26.12 2.76
N GLU A 305 5.10 -27.25 3.17
CA GLU A 305 3.69 -27.37 3.55
C GLU A 305 3.58 -27.47 5.07
N ALA A 306 2.81 -26.57 5.68
CA ALA A 306 2.59 -26.60 7.13
C ALA A 306 1.13 -26.86 7.47
N PHE A 307 0.92 -27.72 8.48
CA PHE A 307 -0.39 -28.16 8.95
C PHE A 307 -0.65 -27.70 10.37
N ASP A 308 -1.84 -27.15 10.60
CA ASP A 308 -2.36 -26.82 11.94
C ASP A 308 -3.77 -27.41 12.10
N ASN A 309 -4.01 -27.97 13.28
CA ASN A 309 -5.33 -28.48 13.71
C ASN A 309 -5.94 -27.47 14.68
N SER A 310 -7.10 -26.93 14.35
CA SER A 310 -7.88 -26.09 15.27
C SER A 310 -9.05 -26.92 15.83
N ASN A 311 -8.92 -27.36 17.08
CA ASN A 311 -9.99 -27.97 17.85
C ASN A 311 -10.57 -26.96 18.83
N THR A 312 -11.66 -26.31 18.47
CA THR A 312 -12.41 -25.47 19.41
C THR A 312 -13.64 -26.27 19.87
N MET A 313 -13.67 -26.59 21.14
CA MET A 313 -14.78 -27.22 21.89
C MET A 313 -16.02 -27.65 21.04
N GLY A 314 -16.01 -28.89 20.55
CA GLY A 314 -17.24 -29.67 20.40
C GLY A 314 -17.91 -29.79 19.05
N THR A 315 -17.54 -29.07 17.96
CA THR A 315 -18.38 -29.10 16.75
C THR A 315 -17.64 -29.10 15.43
N TYR A 316 -16.89 -29.88 15.02
CA TYR A 316 -16.17 -30.06 13.74
C TYR A 316 -14.70 -29.67 13.83
N PRO A 317 -13.82 -30.65 14.03
CA PRO A 317 -12.40 -30.45 13.89
C PRO A 317 -12.09 -29.97 12.44
N VAL A 318 -11.38 -28.87 12.34
CA VAL A 318 -10.92 -28.33 11.06
C VAL A 318 -9.40 -28.27 11.08
N SER A 319 -8.80 -28.48 9.92
CA SER A 319 -7.38 -28.31 9.75
C SER A 319 -7.10 -27.41 8.55
N ALA A 320 -6.00 -26.75 8.64
CA ALA A 320 -5.48 -25.86 7.62
C ALA A 320 -4.13 -26.36 7.13
N MET A 321 -3.91 -26.23 5.82
CA MET A 321 -2.61 -26.38 5.20
C MET A 321 -2.21 -25.06 4.56
N VAL A 322 -1.07 -24.53 4.96
CA VAL A 322 -0.46 -23.37 4.32
C VAL A 322 0.78 -23.80 3.56
N VAL A 323 1.11 -23.07 2.52
CA VAL A 323 2.27 -23.34 1.67
C VAL A 323 3.18 -22.13 1.64
N PHE A 324 4.48 -22.39 1.81
CA PHE A 324 5.53 -21.39 1.65
C PHE A 324 6.45 -21.81 0.51
N THR A 325 6.63 -20.91 -0.44
CA THR A 325 7.55 -21.09 -1.57
C THR A 325 8.71 -20.11 -1.42
N ASN A 326 9.94 -20.62 -1.37
CA ASN A 326 11.15 -19.80 -1.16
C ASN A 326 11.06 -18.91 0.10
N GLY A 327 10.45 -19.41 1.18
CA GLY A 327 10.27 -18.70 2.46
C GLY A 327 9.17 -17.61 2.46
N VAL A 328 8.36 -17.55 1.39
CA VAL A 328 7.25 -16.59 1.26
C VAL A 328 5.92 -17.34 1.20
N PRO A 329 4.84 -16.84 1.85
CA PRO A 329 3.53 -17.45 1.80
C PRO A 329 2.96 -17.53 0.38
N ASP A 330 2.60 -18.71 -0.10
CA ASP A 330 1.91 -18.93 -1.36
C ASP A 330 0.42 -19.19 -1.13
N LYS A 331 -0.33 -18.11 -0.96
CA LYS A 331 -1.74 -18.16 -0.59
C LYS A 331 -2.65 -18.88 -1.59
N LYS A 332 -2.22 -19.03 -2.85
CA LYS A 332 -2.99 -19.74 -3.89
C LYS A 332 -3.03 -21.24 -3.62
N GLU A 333 -1.98 -21.75 -2.97
CA GLU A 333 -1.81 -23.15 -2.66
C GLU A 333 -2.37 -23.56 -1.30
N TYR A 334 -2.93 -22.64 -0.50
CA TYR A 334 -3.55 -22.93 0.79
C TYR A 334 -4.77 -23.82 0.64
N ARG A 335 -4.94 -24.79 1.55
CA ARG A 335 -6.09 -25.71 1.56
C ARG A 335 -6.73 -25.76 2.95
N LYS A 336 -8.05 -25.92 2.94
CA LYS A 336 -8.89 -26.08 4.13
C LYS A 336 -9.45 -27.49 4.14
N TYR A 337 -9.36 -28.16 5.27
CA TYR A 337 -9.87 -29.50 5.43
C TYR A 337 -10.92 -29.55 6.53
N GLN A 338 -12.08 -30.13 6.22
CA GLN A 338 -13.09 -30.48 7.19
C GLN A 338 -12.94 -31.98 7.44
N VAL A 339 -12.80 -32.37 8.72
CA VAL A 339 -12.69 -33.78 9.14
C VAL A 339 -14.04 -34.46 9.01
N LYS A 340 -14.07 -35.67 8.47
CA LYS A 340 -15.31 -36.39 8.17
C LYS A 340 -15.47 -37.67 9.01
N THR A 341 -14.37 -38.28 9.45
CA THR A 341 -14.36 -39.63 10.01
C THR A 341 -14.18 -39.69 11.53
N VAL A 342 -13.69 -38.60 12.15
CA VAL A 342 -13.40 -38.57 13.58
C VAL A 342 -14.60 -38.02 14.35
N GLY A 343 -15.31 -38.91 15.08
CA GLY A 343 -16.53 -38.55 15.84
C GLY A 343 -16.28 -37.97 17.24
N LYS A 344 -15.03 -37.95 17.71
CA LYS A 344 -14.59 -37.38 19.00
C LYS A 344 -13.37 -36.47 18.75
N PRO A 345 -13.07 -35.52 19.64
CA PRO A 345 -11.85 -34.75 19.56
C PRO A 345 -10.61 -35.65 19.62
N ASP A 346 -10.00 -35.93 18.48
CA ASP A 346 -8.78 -36.69 18.32
C ASP A 346 -7.87 -35.99 17.32
N ASP A 347 -6.89 -35.24 17.84
CA ASP A 347 -5.93 -34.46 17.06
C ASP A 347 -5.07 -35.34 16.16
N VAL A 348 -4.73 -36.54 16.63
CA VAL A 348 -3.88 -37.48 15.89
C VAL A 348 -4.64 -38.12 14.75
N GLY A 349 -5.86 -38.57 14.98
CA GLY A 349 -6.74 -39.14 13.96
C GLY A 349 -7.11 -38.09 12.88
N THR A 350 -7.40 -36.88 13.33
CA THR A 350 -7.64 -35.73 12.45
C THR A 350 -6.46 -35.49 11.52
N MET A 351 -5.24 -35.45 12.08
CA MET A 351 -4.03 -35.22 11.30
C MET A 351 -3.78 -36.33 10.28
N LYS A 352 -3.94 -37.58 10.69
CA LYS A 352 -3.80 -38.74 9.78
C LYS A 352 -4.76 -38.65 8.60
N GLU A 353 -6.05 -38.37 8.83
CA GLU A 353 -7.04 -38.22 7.75
C GLU A 353 -6.61 -37.15 6.74
N ILE A 354 -6.15 -35.99 7.21
CA ILE A 354 -5.84 -34.85 6.35
C ILE A 354 -4.57 -35.07 5.55
N VAL A 355 -3.52 -35.56 6.19
CA VAL A 355 -2.26 -35.95 5.53
C VAL A 355 -2.53 -36.97 4.45
N TYR A 356 -3.33 -38.02 4.77
CA TYR A 356 -3.71 -39.04 3.79
C TYR A 356 -4.44 -38.43 2.59
N ARG A 357 -5.47 -37.62 2.83
CA ARG A 357 -6.26 -36.97 1.75
C ARG A 357 -5.43 -36.03 0.90
N ARG A 358 -4.48 -35.28 1.50
CA ARG A 358 -3.60 -34.35 0.78
C ARG A 358 -2.66 -35.11 -0.15
N TYR A 359 -1.96 -36.10 0.37
CA TYR A 359 -0.91 -36.79 -0.36
C TYR A 359 -1.43 -37.87 -1.31
N GLN A 360 -2.54 -38.50 -0.99
CA GLN A 360 -3.25 -39.35 -1.96
C GLN A 360 -3.70 -38.55 -3.17
N ARG A 361 -4.27 -37.34 -2.97
CA ARG A 361 -4.64 -36.46 -4.06
C ARG A 361 -3.43 -35.99 -4.88
N MET A 362 -2.32 -35.70 -4.22
CA MET A 362 -1.05 -35.35 -4.90
C MET A 362 -0.60 -36.48 -5.83
N LEU A 363 -0.62 -37.71 -5.34
CA LEU A 363 -0.26 -38.90 -6.15
C LEU A 363 -1.19 -39.06 -7.37
N MET A 364 -2.50 -38.89 -7.17
CA MET A 364 -3.49 -38.93 -8.27
C MET A 364 -3.27 -37.85 -9.33
N ASN A 365 -2.73 -36.71 -8.93
CA ASN A 365 -2.41 -35.59 -9.84
C ASN A 365 -0.99 -35.65 -10.43
N GLY A 366 -0.32 -36.81 -10.35
CA GLY A 366 1.03 -37.01 -10.93
C GLY A 366 2.18 -36.41 -10.12
N GLY A 367 1.95 -36.03 -8.85
CA GLY A 367 3.01 -35.62 -7.93
C GLY A 367 3.65 -34.26 -8.16
N GLN A 368 3.09 -33.42 -9.04
CA GLN A 368 3.70 -32.14 -9.47
C GLN A 368 3.83 -31.11 -8.34
N ASP A 369 3.03 -31.20 -7.29
CA ASP A 369 2.97 -30.29 -6.14
C ASP A 369 3.55 -30.91 -4.86
N ARG A 370 4.54 -31.82 -5.00
CA ARG A 370 5.25 -32.46 -3.87
C ARG A 370 6.03 -31.40 -3.09
N PRO A 371 5.87 -31.34 -1.75
CA PRO A 371 6.71 -30.47 -0.93
C PRO A 371 8.09 -31.07 -0.69
N ASP A 372 9.06 -30.18 -0.40
CA ASP A 372 10.40 -30.57 0.03
C ASP A 372 10.45 -30.83 1.55
N LEU A 373 9.51 -30.24 2.30
CA LEU A 373 9.42 -30.36 3.74
C LEU A 373 7.97 -30.19 4.21
N ILE A 374 7.58 -31.02 5.17
CA ILE A 374 6.32 -30.89 5.90
C ILE A 374 6.62 -30.37 7.31
N VAL A 375 5.87 -29.37 7.74
CA VAL A 375 5.93 -28.78 9.08
C VAL A 375 4.62 -29.04 9.81
N MET A 376 4.69 -29.66 10.98
CA MET A 376 3.55 -29.90 11.83
C MET A 376 3.52 -28.86 12.95
N ASP A 377 2.41 -28.12 13.13
CA ASP A 377 2.22 -27.28 14.32
C ASP A 377 1.90 -28.17 15.52
N GLY A 378 2.93 -28.83 16.04
CA GLY A 378 2.80 -29.76 17.14
C GLY A 378 4.08 -30.52 17.41
N GLY A 379 4.04 -31.32 18.48
CA GLY A 379 5.17 -32.09 18.96
C GLY A 379 5.36 -33.43 18.23
N ILE A 380 6.13 -34.31 18.86
CA ILE A 380 6.55 -35.60 18.30
C ILE A 380 5.36 -36.51 17.88
N THR A 381 4.24 -36.41 18.57
CA THR A 381 3.04 -37.24 18.29
C THR A 381 2.47 -36.94 16.90
N GLN A 382 2.38 -35.64 16.53
CA GLN A 382 1.90 -35.19 15.22
C GLN A 382 2.90 -35.54 14.11
N VAL A 383 4.20 -35.42 14.39
CA VAL A 383 5.27 -35.82 13.45
C VAL A 383 5.18 -37.31 13.15
N ARG A 384 5.05 -38.18 14.18
CA ARG A 384 4.91 -39.64 13.99
C ARG A 384 3.67 -40.01 13.22
N ALA A 385 2.53 -39.37 13.51
CA ALA A 385 1.28 -39.57 12.78
C ALA A 385 1.43 -39.24 11.28
N CYS A 386 2.10 -38.13 10.96
CA CYS A 386 2.38 -37.75 9.59
C CYS A 386 3.31 -38.75 8.90
N LYS A 387 4.43 -39.11 9.53
CA LYS A 387 5.40 -40.10 9.00
C LYS A 387 4.75 -41.44 8.74
N GLN A 388 3.86 -41.93 9.64
CA GLN A 388 3.13 -43.17 9.45
C GLN A 388 2.32 -43.18 8.17
N ILE A 389 1.54 -42.13 7.92
CA ILE A 389 0.68 -42.03 6.73
C ILE A 389 1.53 -41.88 5.45
N LEU A 390 2.64 -41.13 5.49
CA LEU A 390 3.55 -41.03 4.35
C LEU A 390 4.16 -42.42 4.02
N GLY A 391 4.53 -43.20 5.03
CA GLY A 391 4.99 -44.60 4.86
C GLY A 391 3.94 -45.50 4.21
N GLU A 392 2.67 -45.41 4.64
CA GLU A 392 1.54 -46.14 4.03
C GLU A 392 1.30 -45.76 2.56
N LEU A 393 1.66 -44.52 2.19
CA LEU A 393 1.59 -44.01 0.79
C LEU A 393 2.91 -44.17 0.01
N PHE A 394 3.91 -44.79 0.57
CA PHE A 394 5.25 -44.98 -0.01
C PHE A 394 5.90 -43.63 -0.42
N LEU A 395 5.72 -42.59 0.40
CA LEU A 395 6.27 -41.27 0.19
C LEU A 395 7.40 -40.99 1.18
N GLU A 396 8.57 -40.62 0.65
CA GLU A 396 9.72 -40.17 1.42
C GLU A 396 9.77 -38.63 1.36
N ILE A 397 9.07 -37.95 2.28
CA ILE A 397 9.07 -36.48 2.43
C ILE A 397 9.55 -36.18 3.86
N PRO A 398 10.56 -35.32 4.05
CA PRO A 398 10.99 -34.89 5.37
C PRO A 398 9.86 -34.24 6.17
N VAL A 399 9.74 -34.61 7.47
CA VAL A 399 8.71 -34.08 8.39
C VAL A 399 9.38 -33.57 9.65
N ILE A 400 9.06 -32.35 10.04
CA ILE A 400 9.46 -31.75 11.32
C ILE A 400 8.23 -31.27 12.09
N GLY A 401 8.41 -31.10 13.42
CA GLY A 401 7.40 -30.50 14.29
C GLY A 401 7.88 -29.21 14.89
N LEU A 402 6.95 -28.29 15.19
CA LEU A 402 7.24 -27.08 15.95
C LEU A 402 6.76 -27.27 17.38
N ARG A 403 7.70 -27.41 18.32
CA ARG A 403 7.40 -27.57 19.75
C ARG A 403 7.22 -26.17 20.36
N LYS A 404 6.19 -26.05 21.22
CA LYS A 404 5.91 -24.87 22.02
C LYS A 404 6.41 -25.06 23.46
N ASP A 405 6.91 -23.98 24.06
CA ASP A 405 7.22 -23.89 25.48
C ASP A 405 5.94 -23.72 26.32
N ASP A 406 6.09 -23.69 27.65
CA ASP A 406 4.98 -23.47 28.58
C ASP A 406 4.27 -22.11 28.41
N THR A 407 4.89 -21.17 27.70
CA THR A 407 4.31 -19.87 27.34
C THR A 407 3.64 -19.86 25.96
N HIS A 408 3.45 -21.03 25.36
CA HIS A 408 2.90 -21.23 24.00
C HIS A 408 3.72 -20.62 22.86
N LYS A 409 5.01 -20.35 23.07
CA LYS A 409 5.92 -19.88 22.03
C LYS A 409 6.77 -21.03 21.51
N THR A 410 7.09 -21.03 20.23
CA THR A 410 8.00 -22.00 19.63
C THR A 410 9.38 -21.90 20.29
N ASP A 411 9.90 -23.00 20.78
CA ASP A 411 11.22 -23.09 21.42
C ASP A 411 12.17 -24.06 20.71
N ALA A 412 11.63 -25.06 20.04
CA ALA A 412 12.42 -26.07 19.37
C ALA A 412 11.73 -26.62 18.11
N ILE A 413 12.53 -27.20 17.23
CA ILE A 413 12.08 -28.07 16.15
C ILE A 413 12.21 -29.52 16.63
N ILE A 414 11.21 -30.36 16.40
CA ILE A 414 11.39 -31.80 16.42
C ILE A 414 11.99 -32.20 15.08
N GLY A 415 13.27 -32.59 15.08
CA GLY A 415 14.05 -32.90 13.89
C GLY A 415 13.62 -34.16 13.16
N LEU A 416 14.36 -34.50 12.10
CA LEU A 416 14.09 -35.69 11.30
C LEU A 416 14.32 -37.00 12.08
N ASP A 417 15.25 -36.98 13.04
CA ASP A 417 15.56 -38.03 14.01
C ASP A 417 14.66 -38.05 15.24
N GLU A 418 13.62 -37.18 15.24
CA GLU A 418 12.66 -36.98 16.32
C GLU A 418 13.25 -36.37 17.61
N GLN A 419 14.50 -35.89 17.54
CA GLN A 419 15.10 -35.18 18.67
C GLN A 419 14.79 -33.67 18.60
N PRO A 420 14.69 -33.00 19.77
CA PRO A 420 14.46 -31.58 19.81
C PRO A 420 15.74 -30.81 19.47
N ILE A 421 15.64 -29.90 18.52
CA ILE A 421 16.69 -28.93 18.13
C ILE A 421 16.25 -27.56 18.64
N LEU A 422 16.97 -27.02 19.61
CA LEU A 422 16.67 -25.71 20.19
C LEU A 422 16.91 -24.59 19.15
N LEU A 423 16.03 -23.61 19.13
CA LEU A 423 16.09 -22.47 18.21
C LEU A 423 16.61 -21.22 18.93
N ASP A 424 17.57 -20.54 18.30
CA ASP A 424 17.91 -19.19 18.69
C ASP A 424 16.80 -18.22 18.25
N ARG A 425 16.16 -17.58 19.23
CA ARG A 425 15.03 -16.63 19.02
C ARG A 425 15.44 -15.38 18.22
N HIS A 426 16.73 -15.06 18.15
CA HIS A 426 17.26 -13.94 17.35
C HIS A 426 17.61 -14.35 15.92
N ALA A 427 17.64 -15.64 15.62
CA ALA A 427 17.97 -16.13 14.28
C ALA A 427 16.84 -15.84 13.27
N LYS A 428 17.23 -15.59 12.01
CA LYS A 428 16.26 -15.38 10.92
C LYS A 428 15.44 -16.65 10.64
N LEU A 429 15.99 -17.83 10.90
CA LEU A 429 15.29 -19.11 10.83
C LEU A 429 14.12 -19.16 11.81
N TYR A 430 14.31 -18.71 13.06
CA TYR A 430 13.23 -18.64 14.04
C TYR A 430 12.07 -17.76 13.54
N VAL A 431 12.40 -16.62 12.94
CA VAL A 431 11.39 -15.70 12.37
C VAL A 431 10.60 -16.38 11.24
N LEU A 432 11.26 -17.15 10.37
CA LEU A 432 10.59 -17.91 9.32
C LEU A 432 9.64 -18.97 9.89
N LEU A 433 10.12 -19.78 10.83
CA LEU A 433 9.32 -20.87 11.42
C LEU A 433 8.12 -20.35 12.21
N THR A 434 8.31 -19.29 13.01
CA THR A 434 7.22 -18.60 13.71
C THR A 434 6.20 -18.04 12.72
N LYS A 435 6.66 -17.43 11.62
CA LYS A 435 5.76 -16.93 10.56
C LYS A 435 4.96 -18.05 9.89
N ILE A 436 5.56 -19.21 9.65
CA ILE A 436 4.87 -20.39 9.11
C ILE A 436 3.79 -20.86 10.11
N GLN A 437 4.13 -20.94 11.37
CA GLN A 437 3.22 -21.35 12.44
C GLN A 437 2.05 -20.38 12.61
N ASP A 438 2.34 -19.09 12.75
CA ASP A 438 1.33 -18.05 12.90
C ASP A 438 0.36 -18.01 11.72
N GLU A 439 0.88 -18.21 10.50
CA GLU A 439 0.06 -18.19 9.29
C GLU A 439 -0.83 -19.44 9.19
N ALA A 440 -0.33 -20.62 9.57
CA ALA A 440 -1.12 -21.85 9.66
C ALA A 440 -2.25 -21.68 10.68
N HIS A 441 -1.92 -21.22 11.87
CA HIS A 441 -2.88 -20.97 12.94
C HIS A 441 -3.92 -19.90 12.56
N ARG A 442 -3.49 -18.76 12.02
CA ARG A 442 -4.37 -17.70 11.51
C ARG A 442 -5.37 -18.23 10.47
N PHE A 443 -4.89 -19.07 9.55
CA PHE A 443 -5.71 -19.62 8.47
C PHE A 443 -6.71 -20.64 9.00
N ALA A 444 -6.33 -21.49 9.97
CA ALA A 444 -7.20 -22.44 10.64
C ALA A 444 -8.31 -21.73 11.44
N ILE A 445 -7.97 -20.73 12.26
CA ILE A 445 -8.94 -19.93 13.02
C ILE A 445 -9.92 -19.21 12.09
N THR A 446 -9.43 -18.62 11.00
CA THR A 446 -10.29 -17.91 10.03
C THR A 446 -11.30 -18.87 9.41
N TYR A 447 -10.88 -20.09 9.11
CA TYR A 447 -11.78 -21.12 8.59
C TYR A 447 -12.82 -21.57 9.62
N HIS A 448 -12.38 -21.84 10.84
CA HIS A 448 -13.27 -22.22 11.94
C HIS A 448 -14.35 -21.15 12.19
N ARG A 449 -13.96 -19.87 12.29
CA ARG A 449 -14.91 -18.76 12.44
C ARG A 449 -15.89 -18.69 11.28
N SER A 450 -15.44 -18.92 10.05
CA SER A 450 -16.31 -18.96 8.86
C SER A 450 -17.36 -20.08 8.93
N LEU A 451 -17.00 -21.25 9.47
CA LEU A 451 -17.95 -22.36 9.65
C LEU A 451 -18.95 -22.07 10.78
N GLN A 452 -18.48 -21.55 11.91
CA GLN A 452 -19.35 -21.13 13.02
C GLN A 452 -20.36 -20.06 12.56
N SER A 453 -19.89 -19.02 11.85
CA SER A 453 -20.80 -17.98 11.34
C SER A 453 -21.86 -18.57 10.40
N LYS A 454 -21.48 -19.50 9.51
CA LYS A 454 -22.45 -20.18 8.63
C LYS A 454 -23.48 -20.98 9.41
N GLN A 455 -23.09 -21.64 10.50
CA GLN A 455 -24.03 -22.41 11.36
C GLN A 455 -24.97 -21.47 12.11
N ILE A 456 -24.43 -20.40 12.71
CA ILE A 456 -25.23 -19.40 13.41
C ILE A 456 -26.25 -18.79 12.43
N TYR A 457 -25.80 -18.39 11.23
CA TYR A 457 -26.69 -17.86 10.19
C TYR A 457 -27.74 -18.87 9.75
N ALA A 458 -27.32 -20.14 9.61
CA ALA A 458 -28.23 -21.21 9.27
C ALA A 458 -29.29 -21.45 10.37
N SER A 459 -28.86 -21.44 11.64
CA SER A 459 -29.75 -21.59 12.79
C SER A 459 -30.76 -20.44 12.89
N ILE A 460 -30.29 -19.19 12.73
CA ILE A 460 -31.18 -18.01 12.71
C ILE A 460 -32.21 -18.11 11.59
N LEU A 461 -31.79 -18.46 10.38
CA LEU A 461 -32.70 -18.61 9.24
C LEU A 461 -33.69 -19.78 9.42
N ASP A 462 -33.38 -20.81 10.23
CA ASP A 462 -34.28 -21.93 10.55
C ASP A 462 -35.43 -21.51 11.47
N THR A 463 -35.26 -20.45 12.28
CA THR A 463 -36.33 -19.94 13.16
C THR A 463 -37.33 -19.06 12.44
N ILE A 464 -37.06 -18.65 11.20
CA ILE A 464 -37.90 -17.70 10.47
C ILE A 464 -39.03 -18.43 9.73
N PRO A 465 -40.32 -18.13 10.03
CA PRO A 465 -41.44 -18.75 9.35
C PRO A 465 -41.43 -18.51 7.82
N LYS A 466 -41.82 -19.53 7.06
CA LYS A 466 -41.88 -19.53 5.58
C LYS A 466 -40.52 -19.51 4.87
N ILE A 467 -39.40 -19.65 5.60
CA ILE A 467 -38.09 -19.89 5.01
C ILE A 467 -37.73 -21.38 5.12
N GLY A 468 -37.95 -22.12 4.04
CA GLY A 468 -37.59 -23.53 3.96
C GLY A 468 -36.11 -23.77 3.63
N LYS A 469 -35.67 -25.04 3.74
CA LYS A 469 -34.26 -25.44 3.51
C LYS A 469 -33.68 -24.92 2.19
N THR A 470 -34.47 -24.98 1.11
CA THR A 470 -34.01 -24.50 -0.23
C THR A 470 -33.85 -22.99 -0.28
N SER A 471 -34.77 -22.21 0.30
CA SER A 471 -34.68 -20.76 0.36
C SER A 471 -33.50 -20.30 1.22
N LYS A 472 -33.29 -20.95 2.37
CA LYS A 472 -32.14 -20.73 3.23
C LYS A 472 -30.80 -20.96 2.51
N GLN A 473 -30.70 -22.08 1.77
CA GLN A 473 -29.47 -22.39 1.02
C GLN A 473 -29.19 -21.31 -0.03
N LYS A 474 -30.19 -20.91 -0.82
CA LYS A 474 -30.06 -19.84 -1.82
C LYS A 474 -29.66 -18.49 -1.21
N LEU A 475 -30.24 -18.14 -0.05
CA LEU A 475 -29.88 -16.91 0.67
C LEU A 475 -28.41 -16.92 1.11
N LEU A 476 -27.95 -18.01 1.73
CA LEU A 476 -26.58 -18.15 2.18
C LEU A 476 -25.56 -18.23 1.04
N GLU A 477 -25.90 -18.87 -0.07
CA GLU A 477 -25.05 -18.92 -1.27
C GLU A 477 -24.91 -17.55 -1.93
N ARG A 478 -26.00 -16.78 -2.06
CA ARG A 478 -26.01 -15.49 -2.74
C ARG A 478 -25.40 -14.39 -1.91
N PHE A 479 -25.78 -14.26 -0.63
CA PHE A 479 -25.43 -13.10 0.21
C PHE A 479 -24.32 -13.38 1.22
N LYS A 480 -24.02 -14.64 1.54
CA LYS A 480 -22.92 -15.10 2.42
C LYS A 480 -23.00 -14.67 3.89
N THR A 481 -23.55 -13.51 4.22
CA THR A 481 -23.70 -13.00 5.59
C THR A 481 -25.12 -12.50 5.85
N LEU A 482 -25.54 -12.50 7.14
CA LEU A 482 -26.86 -11.95 7.53
C LEU A 482 -26.94 -10.45 7.26
N GLU A 483 -25.83 -9.72 7.39
CA GLU A 483 -25.79 -8.28 7.12
C GLU A 483 -26.07 -7.99 5.63
N ASN A 484 -25.47 -8.76 4.72
CA ASN A 484 -25.76 -8.63 3.30
C ASN A 484 -27.22 -9.01 2.97
N ILE A 485 -27.78 -10.01 3.66
CA ILE A 485 -29.21 -10.36 3.51
C ILE A 485 -30.10 -9.20 4.02
N ARG A 486 -29.70 -8.57 5.13
CA ARG A 486 -30.42 -7.42 5.68
C ARG A 486 -30.39 -6.21 4.76
N GLN A 487 -29.29 -5.94 4.06
CA GLN A 487 -29.14 -4.83 3.12
C GLN A 487 -29.65 -5.12 1.71
N ALA A 488 -29.96 -6.37 1.38
CA ALA A 488 -30.45 -6.78 0.06
C ALA A 488 -31.78 -6.10 -0.28
N ALA A 489 -31.99 -5.71 -1.54
CA ALA A 489 -33.27 -5.19 -2.00
C ALA A 489 -34.35 -6.30 -2.00
N ASP A 490 -35.61 -5.94 -1.78
CA ASP A 490 -36.71 -6.91 -1.78
C ASP A 490 -36.89 -7.63 -3.12
N ASP A 491 -36.52 -6.97 -4.22
CA ASP A 491 -36.56 -7.56 -5.54
C ASP A 491 -35.49 -8.64 -5.75
N ASP A 492 -34.29 -8.48 -5.15
CA ASP A 492 -33.27 -9.53 -5.14
C ASP A 492 -33.73 -10.76 -4.35
N LEU A 493 -34.44 -10.53 -3.23
CA LEU A 493 -35.00 -11.61 -2.41
C LEU A 493 -36.13 -12.34 -3.13
N LYS A 494 -37.00 -11.62 -3.83
CA LYS A 494 -38.07 -12.20 -4.70
C LYS A 494 -37.45 -13.03 -5.83
N ALA A 495 -36.36 -12.57 -6.45
CA ALA A 495 -35.66 -13.30 -7.52
C ALA A 495 -35.14 -14.67 -7.06
N LEU A 496 -34.88 -14.86 -5.76
CA LEU A 496 -34.51 -16.13 -5.15
C LEU A 496 -35.71 -17.03 -4.85
N GLY A 497 -36.95 -16.57 -5.13
CA GLY A 497 -38.19 -17.30 -4.94
C GLY A 497 -38.83 -17.14 -3.57
N LEU A 498 -38.49 -16.08 -2.82
CA LEU A 498 -39.13 -15.78 -1.52
C LEU A 498 -40.48 -15.07 -1.76
N THR A 499 -41.49 -15.47 -1.00
CA THR A 499 -42.79 -14.80 -0.96
C THR A 499 -42.72 -13.48 -0.21
N LYS A 500 -43.67 -12.55 -0.43
CA LYS A 500 -43.75 -11.29 0.32
C LYS A 500 -43.80 -11.52 1.83
N GLU A 501 -44.54 -12.53 2.29
CA GLU A 501 -44.66 -12.92 3.69
C GLU A 501 -43.30 -13.38 4.26
N ALA A 502 -42.57 -14.22 3.51
CA ALA A 502 -41.24 -14.69 3.88
C ALA A 502 -40.23 -13.54 4.00
N ILE A 503 -40.28 -12.56 3.10
CA ILE A 503 -39.41 -11.37 3.11
C ILE A 503 -39.74 -10.51 4.34
N GLN A 504 -41.01 -10.32 4.66
CA GLN A 504 -41.41 -9.54 5.84
C GLN A 504 -40.95 -10.21 7.14
N ASN A 505 -41.16 -11.53 7.29
CA ASN A 505 -40.67 -12.29 8.43
C ASN A 505 -39.14 -12.24 8.55
N LEU A 506 -38.42 -12.29 7.43
CA LEU A 506 -36.96 -12.15 7.36
C LEU A 506 -36.51 -10.78 7.87
N ARG A 507 -37.16 -9.70 7.45
CA ARG A 507 -36.86 -8.34 7.91
C ARG A 507 -37.06 -8.15 9.41
N ILE A 508 -38.19 -8.65 9.92
CA ILE A 508 -38.49 -8.59 11.37
C ILE A 508 -37.42 -9.35 12.16
N ALA A 509 -37.16 -10.61 11.81
CA ALA A 509 -36.19 -11.43 12.50
C ALA A 509 -34.78 -10.83 12.48
N LEU A 510 -34.33 -10.30 11.33
CA LEU A 510 -33.00 -9.68 11.22
C LEU A 510 -32.88 -8.30 11.90
N THR A 511 -34.00 -7.69 12.30
CA THR A 511 -33.98 -6.45 13.10
C THR A 511 -33.76 -6.76 14.59
N GLU A 512 -34.22 -7.91 15.07
CA GLU A 512 -34.08 -8.36 16.46
C GLU A 512 -32.65 -8.86 16.78
N TYR A 513 -31.95 -9.34 15.76
CA TYR A 513 -30.54 -9.76 15.90
C TYR A 513 -29.59 -8.59 15.56
N LYS A 514 -29.34 -7.74 16.56
CA LYS A 514 -28.30 -6.69 16.53
C LYS A 514 -26.96 -7.19 17.04
#